data_17b057638b37d0daae676ec23b224fa8
#
_entry.id   17b057638b37d0daae676ec23b224fa8
#
_cell.length_a   1.000
_cell.length_b   1.000
_cell.length_c   1.000
_cell.angle_alpha   90.00
_cell.angle_beta   90.00
_cell.angle_gamma   90.00
#
_symmetry.space_group_name_H-M   'P 1'
#
loop_
_entity.id
_entity.type
_entity.pdbx_description
1 polymer ?
#
loop_
_entity_poly.entity_id
_entity_poly.type
_entity_poly.pdbx_seq_one_letter_code
_entity_poly.pdbx_strand_id
1 'polypeptide(L)'
;MNKNGFSRCADIYIGRLREEGRYSTAHVYQNALLSFSKFCGVHSVSFRQVTRDRLRRYEQHLYECGLKPNTISTYMRMLRSIYNRGVEAGSAPYVHRLFHEVYTGVDVRQKRALPVVA
;
A
#
# COMPACT_ATOMS: atom_id res chain seq x y z
N MET A 1 -21.68 5.27 -0.09
CA MET A 1 -21.16 5.64 1.19
C MET A 1 -20.23 4.58 1.73
N ASN A 2 -19.05 4.95 2.00
CA ASN A 2 -18.01 3.97 2.16
C ASN A 2 -17.39 3.98 3.53
N LYS A 3 -18.22 3.72 4.53
CA LYS A 3 -17.76 3.72 5.91
C LYS A 3 -16.60 2.75 6.14
N ASN A 4 -16.60 1.64 5.40
CA ASN A 4 -15.59 0.59 5.56
C ASN A 4 -14.65 0.53 4.36
N GLY A 5 -14.48 1.64 3.67
CA GLY A 5 -13.61 1.68 2.52
C GLY A 5 -12.13 1.69 2.90
N PHE A 6 -11.30 1.50 1.88
CA PHE A 6 -9.86 1.48 2.06
C PHE A 6 -9.33 2.79 2.66
N SER A 7 -9.74 3.93 2.09
CA SER A 7 -9.31 5.22 2.61
C SER A 7 -9.78 5.44 4.04
N ARG A 8 -11.00 5.01 4.36
CA ARG A 8 -11.52 5.14 5.72
C ARG A 8 -10.69 4.33 6.70
N CYS A 9 -10.35 3.10 6.31
CA CYS A 9 -9.51 2.23 7.14
C CYS A 9 -8.16 2.88 7.39
N ALA A 10 -7.59 3.47 6.34
CA ALA A 10 -6.32 4.16 6.44
C ALA A 10 -6.40 5.36 7.38
N ASP A 11 -7.45 6.15 7.25
CA ASP A 11 -7.61 7.34 8.09
C ASP A 11 -7.72 6.97 9.57
N ILE A 12 -8.44 5.92 9.86
CA ILE A 12 -8.57 5.45 11.24
C ILE A 12 -7.23 5.03 11.80
N TYR A 13 -6.45 4.28 11.03
CA TYR A 13 -5.15 3.83 11.48
C TYR A 13 -4.17 4.99 11.62
N ILE A 14 -4.19 5.93 10.68
CA ILE A 14 -3.34 7.11 10.74
C ILE A 14 -3.65 7.93 12.00
N GLY A 15 -4.93 8.09 12.31
CA GLY A 15 -5.34 8.77 13.53
C GLY A 15 -4.82 8.09 14.77
N ARG A 16 -4.86 6.76 14.79
CA ARG A 16 -4.34 5.99 15.91
C ARG A 16 -2.84 6.18 16.07
N LEU A 17 -2.11 6.18 14.97
CA LEU A 17 -0.67 6.41 15.02
C LEU A 17 -0.35 7.77 15.60
N ARG A 18 -1.11 8.79 15.24
CA ARG A 18 -0.91 10.14 15.79
C ARG A 18 -1.19 10.18 17.28
N GLU A 19 -2.23 9.49 17.71
CA GLU A 19 -2.55 9.41 19.14
C GLU A 19 -1.44 8.75 19.93
N GLU A 20 -0.72 7.82 19.30
CA GLU A 20 0.41 7.13 19.92
C GLU A 20 1.71 7.92 19.82
N GLY A 21 1.68 9.10 19.22
CA GLY A 21 2.87 9.92 19.04
C GLY A 21 3.75 9.49 17.89
N ARG A 22 3.29 8.59 17.05
CA ARG A 22 4.06 8.06 15.92
C ARG A 22 3.81 8.91 14.68
N TYR A 23 4.20 10.17 14.76
CA TYR A 23 3.86 11.14 13.72
C TYR A 23 4.59 10.87 12.40
N SER A 24 5.83 10.46 12.46
CA SER A 24 6.59 10.18 11.24
C SER A 24 5.97 9.04 10.45
N THR A 25 5.60 7.97 11.14
CA THR A 25 4.95 6.83 10.51
C THR A 25 3.60 7.23 9.93
N ALA A 26 2.83 8.00 10.70
CA ALA A 26 1.52 8.49 10.24
C ALA A 26 1.68 9.31 8.96
N HIS A 27 2.71 10.13 8.89
CA HIS A 27 2.97 10.97 7.74
C HIS A 27 3.24 10.14 6.48
N VAL A 28 4.03 9.07 6.61
CA VAL A 28 4.34 8.20 5.48
C VAL A 28 3.07 7.49 4.98
N TYR A 29 2.25 6.99 5.91
CA TYR A 29 0.97 6.39 5.54
C TYR A 29 0.08 7.38 4.80
N GLN A 30 0.03 8.62 5.30
CA GLN A 30 -0.77 9.67 4.68
C GLN A 30 -0.30 9.93 3.25
N ASN A 31 1.01 10.01 3.05
CA ASN A 31 1.57 10.24 1.72
C ASN A 31 1.25 9.10 0.78
N ALA A 32 1.38 7.86 1.24
CA ALA A 32 1.06 6.70 0.42
C ALA A 32 -0.40 6.71 0.02
N LEU A 33 -1.29 7.02 0.96
CA LEU A 33 -2.72 7.06 0.70
C LEU A 33 -3.05 8.14 -0.32
N LEU A 34 -2.51 9.33 -0.14
CA LEU A 34 -2.77 10.44 -1.06
C LEU A 34 -2.28 10.12 -2.47
N SER A 35 -1.09 9.55 -2.57
CA SER A 35 -0.51 9.18 -3.84
C SER A 35 -1.38 8.16 -4.57
N PHE A 36 -1.83 7.14 -3.85
CA PHE A 36 -2.65 6.10 -4.45
C PHE A 36 -4.03 6.61 -4.83
N SER A 37 -4.65 7.44 -3.97
CA SER A 37 -5.95 8.04 -4.28
C SER A 37 -5.87 8.88 -5.54
N LYS A 38 -4.81 9.65 -5.67
CA LYS A 38 -4.61 10.50 -6.83
C LYS A 38 -4.45 9.65 -8.10
N PHE A 39 -3.71 8.56 -8.00
CA PHE A 39 -3.56 7.64 -9.12
C PHE A 39 -4.90 7.03 -9.51
N CYS A 40 -5.71 6.66 -8.54
CA CYS A 40 -7.04 6.08 -8.78
C CYS A 40 -8.04 7.12 -9.29
N GLY A 41 -7.73 8.41 -9.12
CA GLY A 41 -8.61 9.48 -9.56
C GLY A 41 -9.84 9.66 -8.70
N VAL A 42 -9.77 9.30 -7.42
CA VAL A 42 -10.90 9.42 -6.51
C VAL A 42 -10.45 10.02 -5.19
N HIS A 43 -11.40 10.63 -4.46
CA HIS A 43 -11.11 11.15 -3.14
C HIS A 43 -10.98 10.04 -2.10
N SER A 44 -11.77 9.00 -2.26
CA SER A 44 -11.82 7.90 -1.31
C SER A 44 -11.75 6.59 -2.06
N VAL A 45 -10.71 5.81 -1.78
CA VAL A 45 -10.48 4.53 -2.44
C VAL A 45 -11.29 3.47 -1.71
N SER A 46 -12.03 2.66 -2.47
CA SER A 46 -12.72 1.51 -1.92
C SER A 46 -11.82 0.29 -1.98
N PHE A 47 -12.14 -0.72 -1.18
CA PHE A 47 -11.36 -1.96 -1.23
C PHE A 47 -11.44 -2.65 -2.60
N ARG A 48 -12.55 -2.46 -3.31
CA ARG A 48 -12.70 -3.02 -4.66
C ARG A 48 -11.68 -2.47 -5.64
N GLN A 49 -11.23 -1.24 -5.41
CA GLN A 49 -10.27 -0.61 -6.32
C GLN A 49 -8.84 -1.09 -6.07
N VAL A 50 -8.60 -1.77 -4.96
CA VAL A 50 -7.28 -2.31 -4.65
C VAL A 50 -7.19 -3.70 -5.24
N THR A 51 -6.75 -3.77 -6.49
CA THR A 51 -6.63 -5.02 -7.23
C THR A 51 -5.17 -5.23 -7.61
N ARG A 52 -4.83 -6.48 -7.92
CA ARG A 52 -3.47 -6.83 -8.33
C ARG A 52 -3.05 -6.03 -9.56
N ASP A 53 -3.93 -5.94 -10.53
CA ASP A 53 -3.64 -5.22 -11.76
C ASP A 53 -3.42 -3.73 -11.49
N ARG A 54 -4.28 -3.12 -10.68
CA ARG A 54 -4.15 -1.70 -10.36
C ARG A 54 -2.87 -1.42 -9.59
N LEU A 55 -2.51 -2.30 -8.69
CA LEU A 55 -1.27 -2.13 -7.92
C LEU A 55 -0.04 -2.19 -8.82
N ARG A 56 -0.05 -3.08 -9.81
CA ARG A 56 1.05 -3.15 -10.76
C ARG A 56 1.14 -1.90 -11.62
N ARG A 57 0.00 -1.39 -12.07
CA ARG A 57 -0.03 -0.14 -12.84
C ARG A 57 0.43 1.03 -11.99
N TYR A 58 0.05 1.05 -10.73
CA TYR A 58 0.46 2.10 -9.82
C TYR A 58 1.98 2.05 -9.60
N GLU A 59 2.52 0.86 -9.41
CA GLU A 59 3.96 0.70 -9.28
C GLU A 59 4.69 1.25 -10.50
N GLN A 60 4.22 0.89 -11.68
CA GLN A 60 4.80 1.38 -12.93
C GLN A 60 4.73 2.90 -13.01
N HIS A 61 3.59 3.46 -12.62
CA HIS A 61 3.41 4.89 -12.59
C HIS A 61 4.44 5.58 -11.68
N LEU A 62 4.70 5.00 -10.52
CA LEU A 62 5.66 5.57 -9.58
C LEU A 62 7.08 5.54 -10.15
N TYR A 63 7.45 4.46 -10.83
CA TYR A 63 8.75 4.41 -11.51
C TYR A 63 8.84 5.47 -12.58
N GLU A 64 7.78 5.66 -13.34
CA GLU A 64 7.77 6.66 -14.41
C GLU A 64 7.85 8.08 -13.86
N CYS A 65 7.36 8.29 -12.65
CA CYS A 65 7.48 9.57 -11.97
C CYS A 65 8.85 9.80 -11.36
N GLY A 66 9.73 8.82 -11.44
CA GLY A 66 11.10 8.98 -10.97
C GLY A 66 11.32 8.64 -9.51
N LEU A 67 10.35 7.99 -8.87
CA LEU A 67 10.52 7.61 -7.47
C LEU A 67 11.53 6.48 -7.37
N LYS A 68 12.30 6.51 -6.27
CA LYS A 68 13.29 5.46 -6.02
C LYS A 68 12.62 4.18 -5.57
N PRO A 69 13.24 3.01 -5.83
CA PRO A 69 12.66 1.74 -5.41
C PRO A 69 12.33 1.68 -3.92
N ASN A 70 13.16 2.27 -3.06
CA ASN A 70 12.88 2.30 -1.63
C ASN A 70 11.57 3.02 -1.31
N THR A 71 11.32 4.14 -1.97
CA THR A 71 10.09 4.90 -1.76
C THR A 71 8.89 4.08 -2.24
N ILE A 72 9.04 3.46 -3.41
CA ILE A 72 7.97 2.66 -3.98
C ILE A 72 7.63 1.49 -3.08
N SER A 73 8.65 0.77 -2.60
CA SER A 73 8.41 -0.37 -1.72
C SER A 73 7.77 0.07 -0.41
N THR A 74 8.16 1.23 0.11
CA THR A 74 7.56 1.76 1.32
C THR A 74 6.07 2.02 1.11
N TYR A 75 5.72 2.68 0.01
CA TYR A 75 4.31 2.94 -0.29
C TYR A 75 3.53 1.64 -0.44
N MET A 76 4.10 0.64 -1.13
CA MET A 76 3.42 -0.64 -1.30
C MET A 76 3.20 -1.35 0.02
N ARG A 77 4.19 -1.31 0.92
CA ARG A 77 4.04 -1.91 2.24
C ARG A 77 2.98 -1.20 3.07
N MET A 78 2.90 0.13 2.95
CA MET A 78 1.87 0.90 3.65
C MET A 78 0.49 0.50 3.17
N LEU A 79 0.30 0.42 1.85
CA LEU A 79 -0.98 0.03 1.28
C LEU A 79 -1.34 -1.40 1.69
N ARG A 80 -0.36 -2.30 1.70
CA ARG A 80 -0.59 -3.68 2.14
C ARG A 80 -1.04 -3.73 3.60
N SER A 81 -0.38 -2.96 4.43
CA SER A 81 -0.73 -2.89 5.86
C SER A 81 -2.18 -2.44 6.04
N ILE A 82 -2.58 -1.41 5.30
CA ILE A 82 -3.96 -0.91 5.37
C ILE A 82 -4.94 -1.97 4.90
N TYR A 83 -4.66 -2.62 3.80
CA TYR A 83 -5.55 -3.65 3.27
C TYR A 83 -5.70 -4.80 4.27
N ASN A 84 -4.59 -5.25 4.85
CA ASN A 84 -4.64 -6.34 5.81
C ASN A 84 -5.46 -5.98 7.04
N ARG A 85 -5.39 -4.72 7.48
CA ARG A 85 -6.23 -4.26 8.60
C ARG A 85 -7.70 -4.32 8.24
N GLY A 86 -8.04 -4.01 6.99
CA GLY A 86 -9.40 -4.12 6.51
C GLY A 86 -9.89 -5.56 6.50
N VAL A 87 -9.02 -6.50 6.12
CA VAL A 87 -9.35 -7.92 6.14
C VAL A 87 -9.61 -8.37 7.57
N GLU A 88 -8.73 -7.99 8.50
CA GLU A 88 -8.88 -8.36 9.90
C GLU A 88 -10.15 -7.80 10.52
N ALA A 89 -10.55 -6.61 10.09
CA ALA A 89 -11.76 -5.96 10.60
C ALA A 89 -13.03 -6.47 9.91
N GLY A 90 -12.90 -7.34 8.92
CA GLY A 90 -14.06 -7.86 8.19
C GLY A 90 -14.59 -6.90 7.15
N SER A 91 -13.85 -5.83 6.86
CA SER A 91 -14.28 -4.81 5.89
C SER A 91 -13.85 -5.13 4.47
N ALA A 92 -12.90 -6.03 4.29
CA ALA A 92 -12.37 -6.38 2.99
C ALA A 92 -12.21 -7.88 2.87
N PRO A 93 -12.37 -8.43 1.66
CA PRO A 93 -12.12 -9.85 1.45
C PRO A 93 -10.62 -10.12 1.41
N TYR A 94 -10.22 -11.29 1.90
CA TYR A 94 -8.86 -11.73 1.71
C TYR A 94 -8.64 -12.04 0.23
N VAL A 95 -7.57 -11.51 -0.34
CA VAL A 95 -7.19 -11.79 -1.73
C VAL A 95 -5.81 -12.41 -1.72
N HIS A 96 -5.73 -13.66 -2.13
CA HIS A 96 -4.46 -14.39 -2.13
C HIS A 96 -3.47 -13.69 -3.06
N ARG A 97 -2.28 -13.41 -2.53
CA ARG A 97 -1.17 -12.80 -3.28
C ARG A 97 -1.53 -11.45 -3.91
N LEU A 98 -2.35 -10.67 -3.23
CA LEU A 98 -2.74 -9.36 -3.76
C LEU A 98 -1.53 -8.48 -4.06
N PHE A 99 -0.55 -8.45 -3.18
CA PHE A 99 0.65 -7.63 -3.33
C PHE A 99 1.87 -8.44 -3.79
N HIS A 100 1.65 -9.63 -4.30
CA HIS A 100 2.74 -10.55 -4.63
C HIS A 100 3.61 -10.04 -5.78
N GLU A 101 3.03 -9.38 -6.75
CA GLU A 101 3.73 -8.98 -7.97
C GLU A 101 4.26 -7.56 -7.95
N VAL A 102 4.13 -6.87 -6.82
CA VAL A 102 4.71 -5.54 -6.67
C VAL A 102 5.83 -5.57 -5.64
N TYR A 103 6.74 -4.63 -5.75
CA TYR A 103 7.92 -4.59 -4.90
C TYR A 103 7.54 -4.05 -3.52
N THR A 104 7.71 -4.84 -2.48
CA THR A 104 7.42 -4.45 -1.10
C THR A 104 8.66 -4.44 -0.23
N GLY A 105 9.83 -4.30 -0.86
CA GLY A 105 11.09 -4.26 -0.12
C GLY A 105 11.74 -5.62 0.07
N VAL A 106 11.01 -6.69 -0.22
CA VAL A 106 11.56 -8.05 -0.16
C VAL A 106 11.25 -8.69 -1.49
N ASP A 107 12.28 -8.81 -2.32
CA ASP A 107 12.16 -9.44 -3.63
C ASP A 107 12.68 -10.86 -3.52
N VAL A 108 11.77 -11.81 -3.45
CA VAL A 108 12.12 -13.21 -3.28
C VAL A 108 12.99 -13.70 -4.43
N ARG A 109 12.70 -13.27 -5.64
CA ARG A 109 13.47 -13.68 -6.80
C ARG A 109 14.90 -13.15 -6.71
N GLN A 110 15.04 -11.90 -6.34
CA GLN A 110 16.35 -11.29 -6.20
C GLN A 110 17.13 -11.92 -5.06
N LYS A 111 16.47 -12.22 -3.97
CA LYS A 111 17.11 -12.88 -2.84
C LYS A 111 17.64 -14.24 -3.22
N ARG A 112 16.91 -14.98 -4.03
CA ARG A 112 17.38 -16.29 -4.48
C ARG A 112 18.57 -16.16 -5.40
N ALA A 113 18.58 -15.12 -6.22
CA ALA A 113 19.67 -14.91 -7.16
C ALA A 113 20.96 -14.53 -6.45
N LEU A 114 20.86 -13.73 -5.41
CA LEU A 114 22.05 -13.25 -4.71
C LEU A 114 22.93 -14.36 -4.16
N PRO A 115 22.40 -15.37 -3.47
CA PRO A 115 23.23 -16.46 -2.97
C PRO A 115 23.91 -17.25 -4.09
N VAL A 116 23.22 -17.36 -5.20
CA VAL A 116 23.78 -18.07 -6.34
C VAL A 116 24.96 -17.30 -6.92
N VAL A 117 24.82 -15.99 -6.99
CA VAL A 117 25.87 -15.13 -7.52
C VAL A 117 27.07 -15.09 -6.59
N ALA A 118 26.78 -15.10 -5.32
CA ALA A 118 27.85 -15.07 -4.35
C ALA A 118 28.63 -16.39 -4.35
#